data_1ae9d326eafa6edc5abaca3d1e5fd061
#
_entry.id   1ae9d326eafa6edc5abaca3d1e5fd061
#
_cell.length_a   1.000
_cell.length_b   1.000
_cell.length_c   1.000
_cell.angle_alpha   90.00
_cell.angle_beta   90.00
_cell.angle_gamma   90.00
#
_symmetry.space_group_name_H-M   'P 1'
#
loop_
_entity.id
_entity.type
_entity.pdbx_description
1 polymer ?
#
loop_
_entity_poly.entity_id
_entity_poly.type
_entity_poly.pdbx_seq_one_letter_code
_entity_poly.pdbx_strand_id
1 'polypeptide(L)'
;LILPDVQASNPDVRISLTKVGITEVKKMVEIARNSKRPIILIPTFNIFVDLPSNRKGANLSRNLEVIDKVLEDAIKKPIYAIEDLCVDISKDLLLKHEYASRTEVSMRGEYMMKRRSPVTNMECQEVYDICADAVAMRGGLTSKGIGARVIAMTACPCAQDIMKAQADHKLRKLGVPQGKIKKFLEEMPMPTHNQRGIGSIKIEFADHRDGEYKRISIESIIDIIEQSMSCQMFELLKRQDEEYVVSSAHKNPKFVEDCVRTMALNLVQKFPDLDDETTITIKQVNEESIHRHNAFAERIATFGELKKEVNGKALSKSKADAAKSMAVKTGHKKAKA
;
A
#
# COMPACT_ATOMS: atom_id res chain seq x y z
N LEU A 1 52.10 6.88 -10.91
CA LEU A 1 51.32 6.85 -12.13
C LEU A 1 49.97 7.55 -11.82
N ILE A 2 49.71 8.69 -12.46
CA ILE A 2 48.39 9.36 -12.34
C ILE A 2 47.50 8.62 -13.37
N LEU A 3 46.49 7.89 -12.87
CA LEU A 3 45.50 7.23 -13.72
C LEU A 3 44.54 8.28 -14.32
N PRO A 4 44.19 8.17 -15.64
CA PRO A 4 43.29 9.10 -16.26
C PRO A 4 41.86 8.95 -15.71
N ASP A 5 41.19 10.07 -15.37
CA ASP A 5 39.78 10.07 -15.06
C ASP A 5 38.95 10.13 -16.36
N VAL A 6 38.68 8.96 -16.94
CA VAL A 6 37.92 8.86 -18.19
C VAL A 6 36.48 9.31 -18.01
N GLN A 7 35.91 9.11 -16.83
CA GLN A 7 34.53 9.52 -16.53
C GLN A 7 34.34 11.05 -16.57
N ALA A 8 35.35 11.81 -16.19
CA ALA A 8 35.34 13.27 -16.22
C ALA A 8 35.54 13.87 -17.62
N SER A 9 35.96 13.06 -18.61
CA SER A 9 36.15 13.53 -19.97
C SER A 9 34.82 13.85 -20.68
N ASN A 10 34.89 14.61 -21.78
CA ASN A 10 33.71 14.89 -22.61
C ASN A 10 33.27 13.63 -23.37
N PRO A 11 31.97 13.35 -23.48
CA PRO A 11 31.47 12.28 -24.35
C PRO A 11 31.52 12.70 -25.84
N ASP A 12 31.53 11.70 -26.74
CA ASP A 12 31.45 11.93 -28.18
C ASP A 12 30.09 12.54 -28.58
N VAL A 13 29.03 12.13 -27.90
CA VAL A 13 27.67 12.67 -28.07
C VAL A 13 27.25 13.38 -26.77
N ARG A 14 27.05 14.70 -26.82
CA ARG A 14 26.73 15.53 -25.68
C ARG A 14 25.23 15.56 -25.36
N ILE A 15 24.75 14.47 -24.74
CA ILE A 15 23.37 14.36 -24.24
C ILE A 15 23.45 14.15 -22.72
N SER A 16 22.64 14.91 -21.95
CA SER A 16 22.47 14.68 -20.52
C SER A 16 21.64 13.42 -20.28
N LEU A 17 21.93 12.70 -19.20
CA LEU A 17 21.19 11.50 -18.81
C LEU A 17 20.44 11.74 -17.50
N THR A 18 19.16 11.39 -17.46
CA THR A 18 18.31 11.59 -16.31
C THR A 18 18.67 10.64 -15.14
N LYS A 19 19.07 9.42 -15.45
CA LYS A 19 19.42 8.38 -14.45
C LYS A 19 20.61 7.58 -14.93
N VAL A 20 21.68 7.59 -14.14
CA VAL A 20 22.86 6.71 -14.29
C VAL A 20 23.20 6.17 -12.91
N GLY A 21 23.39 4.88 -12.77
CA GLY A 21 23.65 4.35 -11.43
C GLY A 21 23.79 2.84 -11.41
N ILE A 22 23.53 2.26 -10.25
CA ILE A 22 23.60 0.84 -9.98
C ILE A 22 22.22 0.32 -9.56
N THR A 23 21.93 -0.91 -9.93
CA THR A 23 20.67 -1.59 -9.63
C THR A 23 20.94 -2.94 -8.96
N GLU A 24 19.91 -3.50 -8.32
CA GLU A 24 19.91 -4.83 -7.70
C GLU A 24 20.99 -5.00 -6.62
N VAL A 25 21.33 -3.91 -5.89
CA VAL A 25 22.29 -3.96 -4.79
C VAL A 25 21.61 -4.46 -3.53
N LYS A 26 21.99 -5.61 -3.03
CA LYS A 26 21.48 -6.16 -1.77
C LYS A 26 22.37 -5.77 -0.60
N LYS A 27 21.77 -5.25 0.46
CA LYS A 27 22.45 -4.88 1.71
C LYS A 27 21.60 -5.31 2.91
N MET A 28 22.24 -5.70 3.99
CA MET A 28 21.58 -5.94 5.27
C MET A 28 21.29 -4.59 5.94
N VAL A 29 20.05 -4.39 6.35
CA VAL A 29 19.56 -3.18 7.04
C VAL A 29 18.92 -3.58 8.35
N GLU A 30 19.26 -2.88 9.41
CA GLU A 30 18.67 -3.04 10.74
C GLU A 30 17.73 -1.87 11.03
N ILE A 31 16.45 -2.16 11.19
CA ILE A 31 15.43 -1.15 11.53
C ILE A 31 15.13 -1.23 13.01
N ALA A 32 15.47 -0.16 13.72
CA ALA A 32 15.23 -0.03 15.15
C ALA A 32 13.72 0.08 15.45
N ARG A 33 13.30 -0.47 16.60
CA ARG A 33 11.93 -0.36 17.09
C ARG A 33 11.93 0.04 18.55
N ASN A 34 11.04 0.97 18.92
CA ASN A 34 10.90 1.39 20.31
C ASN A 34 10.55 0.19 21.21
N SER A 35 11.41 -0.08 22.22
CA SER A 35 11.22 -1.13 23.23
C SER A 35 11.05 -2.56 22.67
N LYS A 36 11.43 -2.83 21.42
CA LYS A 36 11.41 -4.15 20.79
C LYS A 36 12.76 -4.44 20.13
N ARG A 37 13.01 -5.73 19.86
CA ARG A 37 14.18 -6.13 19.06
C ARG A 37 14.06 -5.49 17.65
N PRO A 38 15.19 -5.05 17.09
CA PRO A 38 15.21 -4.52 15.72
C PRO A 38 14.77 -5.59 14.71
N ILE A 39 14.36 -5.15 13.54
CA ILE A 39 14.07 -6.02 12.41
C ILE A 39 15.26 -5.98 11.47
N ILE A 40 15.71 -7.16 11.06
CA ILE A 40 16.75 -7.29 10.03
C ILE A 40 16.05 -7.52 8.69
N LEU A 41 16.37 -6.67 7.72
CA LEU A 41 15.91 -6.77 6.34
C LEU A 41 17.11 -6.98 5.42
N ILE A 42 16.89 -7.63 4.28
CA ILE A 42 17.87 -7.73 3.19
C ILE A 42 17.24 -7.14 1.91
N PRO A 43 17.01 -5.82 1.90
CA PRO A 43 16.39 -5.17 0.76
C PRO A 43 17.32 -5.07 -0.44
N THR A 44 16.71 -4.85 -1.59
CA THR A 44 17.36 -4.56 -2.86
C THR A 44 17.25 -3.05 -3.13
N PHE A 45 18.39 -2.40 -3.36
CA PHE A 45 18.49 -0.97 -3.67
C PHE A 45 18.76 -0.75 -5.16
N ASN A 46 18.14 0.31 -5.73
CA ASN A 46 18.55 0.93 -6.96
C ASN A 46 18.93 2.38 -6.65
N ILE A 47 20.09 2.81 -7.13
CA ILE A 47 20.71 4.08 -6.76
C ILE A 47 21.13 4.80 -8.03
N PHE A 48 20.60 6.01 -8.24
CA PHE A 48 20.82 6.78 -9.45
C PHE A 48 21.25 8.21 -9.16
N VAL A 49 22.02 8.78 -10.07
CA VAL A 49 22.35 10.18 -10.18
C VAL A 49 22.04 10.67 -11.60
N ASP A 50 21.78 11.94 -11.80
CA ASP A 50 21.77 12.51 -13.15
C ASP A 50 23.20 12.74 -13.66
N LEU A 51 23.37 12.79 -14.97
CA LEU A 51 24.67 13.00 -15.61
C LEU A 51 24.57 14.15 -16.60
N PRO A 52 25.34 15.24 -16.43
CA PRO A 52 25.35 16.36 -17.35
C PRO A 52 25.98 16.00 -18.70
N SER A 53 25.61 16.72 -19.75
CA SER A 53 26.01 16.46 -21.15
C SER A 53 27.52 16.62 -21.45
N ASN A 54 28.27 17.24 -20.55
CA ASN A 54 29.71 17.45 -20.65
C ASN A 54 30.54 16.39 -19.91
N ARG A 55 29.91 15.33 -19.42
CA ARG A 55 30.58 14.27 -18.64
C ARG A 55 30.31 12.90 -19.26
N LYS A 56 31.38 12.12 -19.49
CA LYS A 56 31.30 10.81 -20.17
C LYS A 56 30.70 9.71 -19.32
N GLY A 57 30.92 9.73 -17.99
CA GLY A 57 30.42 8.70 -17.09
C GLY A 57 30.29 9.13 -15.64
N ALA A 58 29.49 8.38 -14.87
CA ALA A 58 29.37 8.53 -13.42
C ALA A 58 30.41 7.64 -12.72
N ASN A 59 30.88 8.09 -11.54
CA ASN A 59 31.77 7.32 -10.67
C ASN A 59 30.94 6.34 -9.83
N LEU A 60 30.54 5.20 -10.42
CA LEU A 60 29.57 4.27 -9.83
C LEU A 60 30.05 3.62 -8.51
N SER A 61 31.36 3.48 -8.26
CA SER A 61 31.90 3.03 -6.97
C SER A 61 31.48 3.93 -5.81
N ARG A 62 31.33 5.23 -6.03
CA ARG A 62 30.85 6.18 -5.02
C ARG A 62 29.45 5.85 -4.50
N ASN A 63 28.60 5.20 -5.31
CA ASN A 63 27.27 4.79 -4.91
C ASN A 63 27.33 3.71 -3.82
N LEU A 64 28.26 2.74 -3.97
CA LEU A 64 28.46 1.68 -2.97
C LEU A 64 29.14 2.23 -1.70
N GLU A 65 30.13 3.11 -1.84
CA GLU A 65 30.79 3.77 -0.70
C GLU A 65 29.77 4.54 0.16
N VAL A 66 28.83 5.24 -0.48
CA VAL A 66 27.81 6.01 0.25
C VAL A 66 26.86 5.10 1.01
N ILE A 67 26.32 4.06 0.38
CA ILE A 67 25.38 3.17 1.07
C ILE A 67 26.06 2.46 2.24
N ASP A 68 27.27 1.97 2.07
CA ASP A 68 28.00 1.30 3.15
C ASP A 68 28.29 2.25 4.31
N LYS A 69 28.69 3.50 4.01
CA LYS A 69 28.89 4.53 5.04
C LYS A 69 27.61 4.85 5.82
N VAL A 70 26.48 5.05 5.13
CA VAL A 70 25.20 5.36 5.79
C VAL A 70 24.75 4.20 6.67
N LEU A 71 24.95 2.95 6.24
CA LEU A 71 24.64 1.77 7.04
C LEU A 71 25.56 1.63 8.26
N GLU A 72 26.85 1.95 8.13
CA GLU A 72 27.79 1.99 9.27
C GLU A 72 27.42 3.08 10.28
N ASP A 73 27.04 4.26 9.82
CA ASP A 73 26.60 5.36 10.69
C ASP A 73 25.28 5.03 11.41
N ALA A 74 24.44 4.18 10.84
CA ALA A 74 23.22 3.67 11.46
C ALA A 74 23.46 2.83 12.72
N ILE A 75 24.65 2.26 12.91
CA ILE A 75 25.04 1.59 14.15
C ILE A 75 25.07 2.59 15.31
N LYS A 76 25.45 3.84 15.03
CA LYS A 76 25.53 4.93 16.03
C LYS A 76 24.19 5.69 16.15
N LYS A 77 23.48 5.85 15.04
CA LYS A 77 22.19 6.55 14.98
C LYS A 77 21.12 5.61 14.38
N PRO A 78 20.34 4.91 15.21
CA PRO A 78 19.40 3.90 14.75
C PRO A 78 18.40 4.44 13.72
N ILE A 79 18.18 3.66 12.66
CA ILE A 79 17.19 3.94 11.64
C ILE A 79 15.84 3.39 12.11
N TYR A 80 14.82 4.23 12.14
CA TYR A 80 13.46 3.86 12.55
C TYR A 80 12.48 3.79 11.38
N ALA A 81 12.83 4.36 10.24
CA ALA A 81 11.99 4.45 9.05
C ALA A 81 12.83 4.18 7.79
N ILE A 82 12.33 3.31 6.93
CA ILE A 82 13.06 2.89 5.72
C ILE A 82 13.15 4.01 4.68
N GLU A 83 12.16 4.89 4.64
CA GLU A 83 12.15 6.08 3.78
C GLU A 83 13.20 7.11 4.22
N ASP A 84 13.45 7.25 5.52
CA ASP A 84 14.50 8.14 6.03
C ASP A 84 15.90 7.63 5.66
N LEU A 85 16.11 6.30 5.66
CA LEU A 85 17.35 5.69 5.15
C LEU A 85 17.58 6.07 3.68
N CYS A 86 16.55 5.99 2.84
CA CYS A 86 16.66 6.38 1.44
C CYS A 86 17.00 7.88 1.28
N VAL A 87 16.44 8.73 2.15
CA VAL A 87 16.77 10.17 2.20
C VAL A 87 18.26 10.39 2.56
N ASP A 88 18.75 9.75 3.60
CA ASP A 88 20.13 9.88 4.04
C ASP A 88 21.10 9.44 2.94
N ILE A 89 20.85 8.29 2.32
CA ILE A 89 21.65 7.83 1.17
C ILE A 89 21.59 8.84 0.02
N SER A 90 20.39 9.34 -0.35
CA SER A 90 20.24 10.26 -1.47
C SER A 90 20.94 11.61 -1.25
N LYS A 91 20.93 12.13 -0.03
CA LYS A 91 21.64 13.35 0.34
C LYS A 91 23.18 13.16 0.29
N ASP A 92 23.69 12.06 0.85
CA ASP A 92 25.12 11.77 0.82
C ASP A 92 25.63 11.52 -0.61
N LEU A 93 24.80 10.96 -1.51
CA LEU A 93 25.12 10.84 -2.94
C LEU A 93 25.35 12.19 -3.59
N LEU A 94 24.52 13.20 -3.31
CA LEU A 94 24.73 14.56 -3.83
C LEU A 94 26.04 15.18 -3.36
N LEU A 95 26.49 14.87 -2.14
CA LEU A 95 27.78 15.34 -1.62
C LEU A 95 28.94 14.66 -2.35
N LYS A 96 28.84 13.38 -2.65
CA LYS A 96 29.88 12.59 -3.32
C LYS A 96 29.95 12.81 -4.83
N HIS A 97 28.81 13.11 -5.48
CA HIS A 97 28.70 13.35 -6.90
C HIS A 97 28.52 14.85 -7.18
N GLU A 98 29.59 15.62 -7.04
CA GLU A 98 29.56 17.10 -7.15
C GLU A 98 28.93 17.62 -8.45
N TYR A 99 29.02 16.84 -9.52
CA TYR A 99 28.47 17.17 -10.85
C TYR A 99 26.95 16.88 -10.97
N ALA A 100 26.40 16.06 -10.08
CA ALA A 100 24.99 15.69 -10.13
C ALA A 100 24.12 16.81 -9.52
N SER A 101 22.99 17.06 -10.12
CA SER A 101 21.95 17.98 -9.62
C SER A 101 20.82 17.26 -8.90
N ARG A 102 20.65 15.96 -9.19
CA ARG A 102 19.59 15.11 -8.67
C ARG A 102 20.11 13.71 -8.37
N THR A 103 19.66 13.15 -7.27
CA THR A 103 19.86 11.73 -6.92
C THR A 103 18.53 11.08 -6.64
N GLU A 104 18.45 9.76 -6.86
CA GLU A 104 17.27 8.96 -6.59
C GLU A 104 17.69 7.62 -6.03
N VAL A 105 17.09 7.25 -4.91
CA VAL A 105 17.29 5.96 -4.23
C VAL A 105 15.95 5.27 -4.10
N SER A 106 15.86 4.03 -4.50
CA SER A 106 14.70 3.18 -4.24
C SER A 106 15.13 1.88 -3.56
N MET A 107 14.30 1.41 -2.65
CA MET A 107 14.48 0.19 -1.88
C MET A 107 13.23 -0.68 -2.00
N ARG A 108 13.42 -1.99 -2.18
CA ARG A 108 12.37 -3.00 -2.09
C ARG A 108 12.85 -4.13 -1.19
N GLY A 109 11.95 -4.68 -0.40
CA GLY A 109 12.29 -5.78 0.49
C GLY A 109 11.07 -6.49 1.02
N GLU A 110 11.33 -7.59 1.70
CA GLU A 110 10.32 -8.36 2.41
C GLU A 110 10.31 -7.97 3.89
N TYR A 111 9.13 -7.77 4.42
CA TYR A 111 8.89 -7.42 5.82
C TYR A 111 8.12 -8.53 6.50
N MET A 112 8.71 -9.12 7.53
CA MET A 112 8.12 -10.23 8.26
C MET A 112 7.34 -9.74 9.46
N MET A 113 6.06 -10.14 9.56
CA MET A 113 5.21 -9.85 10.70
C MET A 113 4.70 -11.14 11.33
N LYS A 114 4.55 -11.12 12.65
CA LYS A 114 3.82 -12.15 13.37
C LYS A 114 2.32 -11.87 13.28
N ARG A 115 1.59 -12.86 12.81
CA ARG A 115 0.12 -12.85 12.72
C ARG A 115 -0.45 -14.02 13.51
N ARG A 116 -1.74 -14.01 13.74
CA ARG A 116 -2.46 -15.09 14.40
C ARG A 116 -3.64 -15.52 13.56
N SER A 117 -3.85 -16.84 13.46
CA SER A 117 -5.01 -17.40 12.79
C SER A 117 -6.31 -16.93 13.46
N PRO A 118 -7.41 -16.74 12.70
CA PRO A 118 -8.57 -15.96 13.15
C PRO A 118 -9.40 -16.61 14.26
N VAL A 119 -9.39 -17.94 14.36
CA VAL A 119 -10.20 -18.70 15.34
C VAL A 119 -9.32 -19.42 16.33
N THR A 120 -8.35 -20.20 15.84
CA THR A 120 -7.48 -21.02 16.70
C THR A 120 -6.35 -20.22 17.33
N ASN A 121 -6.15 -18.96 16.91
CA ASN A 121 -5.17 -18.03 17.48
C ASN A 121 -3.71 -18.55 17.44
N MET A 122 -3.42 -19.41 16.45
CA MET A 122 -2.09 -19.95 16.21
C MET A 122 -1.19 -18.87 15.63
N GLU A 123 -0.01 -18.67 16.22
CA GLU A 123 0.97 -17.70 15.75
C GLU A 123 1.70 -18.22 14.52
N CYS A 124 1.77 -17.41 13.46
CA CYS A 124 2.55 -17.65 12.25
C CYS A 124 3.32 -16.40 11.83
N GLN A 125 4.28 -16.59 10.93
CA GLN A 125 5.02 -15.49 10.33
C GLN A 125 4.48 -15.26 8.92
N GLU A 126 4.08 -14.02 8.64
CA GLU A 126 3.60 -13.59 7.34
C GLU A 126 4.63 -12.64 6.72
N VAL A 127 4.81 -12.73 5.41
CA VAL A 127 5.77 -11.93 4.65
C VAL A 127 5.02 -10.96 3.73
N TYR A 128 5.44 -9.70 3.75
CA TYR A 128 4.85 -8.62 2.97
C TYR A 128 5.90 -7.89 2.15
N ASP A 129 5.58 -7.54 0.91
CA ASP A 129 6.44 -6.71 0.10
C ASP A 129 6.36 -5.25 0.56
N ILE A 130 7.50 -4.63 0.80
CA ILE A 130 7.60 -3.22 1.17
C ILE A 130 8.50 -2.47 0.20
N CYS A 131 8.28 -1.17 0.07
CA CYS A 131 9.14 -0.28 -0.70
C CYS A 131 9.31 1.07 -0.01
N ALA A 132 10.44 1.68 -0.28
CA ALA A 132 10.72 3.07 0.06
C ALA A 132 11.54 3.71 -1.05
N ASP A 133 11.43 5.02 -1.20
CA ASP A 133 12.23 5.78 -2.13
C ASP A 133 12.49 7.20 -1.62
N ALA A 134 13.52 7.82 -2.16
CA ALA A 134 13.81 9.22 -1.93
C ALA A 134 14.45 9.85 -3.17
N VAL A 135 14.17 11.13 -3.37
CA VAL A 135 14.82 11.98 -4.37
C VAL A 135 15.39 13.18 -3.66
N ALA A 136 16.68 13.47 -3.86
CA ALA A 136 17.28 14.69 -3.39
C ALA A 136 17.79 15.55 -4.57
N MET A 137 17.64 16.87 -4.48
CA MET A 137 18.08 17.83 -5.47
C MET A 137 19.02 18.88 -4.87
N ARG A 138 19.98 19.38 -5.66
CA ARG A 138 20.75 20.56 -5.25
C ARG A 138 19.80 21.73 -5.05
N GLY A 139 19.97 22.45 -3.94
CA GLY A 139 19.01 23.48 -3.53
C GLY A 139 18.12 23.03 -2.36
N GLY A 140 18.26 21.77 -1.91
CA GLY A 140 17.64 21.29 -0.67
C GLY A 140 16.28 20.63 -0.85
N LEU A 141 15.73 20.57 -2.07
CA LEU A 141 14.47 19.86 -2.30
C LEU A 141 14.68 18.36 -2.16
N THR A 142 13.86 17.74 -1.33
CA THR A 142 13.89 16.29 -1.08
C THR A 142 12.46 15.77 -1.05
N SER A 143 12.20 14.65 -1.69
CA SER A 143 10.95 13.91 -1.53
C SER A 143 11.25 12.49 -1.04
N LYS A 144 10.33 11.89 -0.33
CA LYS A 144 10.42 10.50 0.13
C LYS A 144 9.10 9.78 0.00
N GLY A 145 9.17 8.46 -0.18
CA GLY A 145 8.00 7.61 -0.30
C GLY A 145 8.14 6.34 0.53
N ILE A 146 7.00 5.84 1.00
CA ILE A 146 6.88 4.54 1.67
C ILE A 146 5.65 3.82 1.15
N GLY A 147 5.73 2.50 1.00
CA GLY A 147 4.60 1.72 0.53
C GLY A 147 4.69 0.24 0.87
N ALA A 148 3.56 -0.43 0.74
CA ALA A 148 3.47 -1.88 0.87
C ALA A 148 2.58 -2.47 -0.24
N ARG A 149 2.83 -3.75 -0.52
CA ARG A 149 2.03 -4.60 -1.39
C ARG A 149 1.64 -5.84 -0.61
N VAL A 150 0.35 -6.16 -0.62
CA VAL A 150 -0.24 -7.23 0.18
C VAL A 150 -1.11 -8.11 -0.71
N ILE A 151 -1.01 -9.41 -0.51
CA ILE A 151 -1.86 -10.40 -1.14
C ILE A 151 -2.93 -10.84 -0.13
N ALA A 152 -4.21 -10.75 -0.54
CA ALA A 152 -5.33 -11.25 0.25
C ALA A 152 -6.42 -11.81 -0.68
N MET A 153 -7.53 -12.26 -0.12
CA MET A 153 -8.61 -12.86 -0.89
C MET A 153 -9.63 -11.81 -1.32
N THR A 154 -10.10 -11.91 -2.57
CA THR A 154 -11.29 -11.21 -3.08
C THR A 154 -12.32 -12.22 -3.59
N ALA A 155 -13.59 -11.94 -3.40
CA ALA A 155 -14.73 -12.72 -3.83
C ALA A 155 -15.66 -11.84 -4.68
N CYS A 156 -16.18 -12.38 -5.80
CA CYS A 156 -16.94 -11.61 -6.77
C CYS A 156 -18.38 -11.34 -6.31
N PRO A 157 -18.81 -10.07 -6.17
CA PRO A 157 -20.19 -9.73 -5.81
C PRO A 157 -21.21 -10.15 -6.89
N CYS A 158 -20.88 -9.94 -8.17
CA CYS A 158 -21.78 -10.21 -9.29
C CYS A 158 -22.14 -11.70 -9.40
N ALA A 159 -21.14 -12.59 -9.41
CA ALA A 159 -21.37 -14.02 -9.45
C ALA A 159 -22.11 -14.53 -8.20
N GLN A 160 -21.85 -13.93 -7.04
CA GLN A 160 -22.60 -14.24 -5.82
C GLN A 160 -24.09 -13.94 -5.95
N ASP A 161 -24.45 -12.77 -6.49
CA ASP A 161 -25.85 -12.39 -6.66
C ASP A 161 -26.59 -13.30 -7.65
N ILE A 162 -25.91 -13.76 -8.72
CA ILE A 162 -26.44 -14.78 -9.62
C ILE A 162 -26.73 -16.09 -8.86
N MET A 163 -25.79 -16.54 -8.01
CA MET A 163 -25.98 -17.75 -7.20
C MET A 163 -27.09 -17.60 -6.17
N LYS A 164 -27.26 -16.42 -5.55
CA LYS A 164 -28.38 -16.11 -4.67
C LYS A 164 -29.72 -16.19 -5.41
N ALA A 165 -29.82 -15.61 -6.61
CA ALA A 165 -31.02 -15.65 -7.43
C ALA A 165 -31.40 -17.10 -7.84
N GLN A 166 -30.40 -17.92 -8.17
CA GLN A 166 -30.63 -19.34 -8.46
C GLN A 166 -31.10 -20.12 -7.23
N ALA A 167 -30.52 -19.86 -6.07
CA ALA A 167 -30.93 -20.49 -4.82
C ALA A 167 -32.38 -20.09 -4.44
N ASP A 168 -32.74 -18.81 -4.53
CA ASP A 168 -34.10 -18.32 -4.31
C ASP A 168 -35.11 -19.06 -5.21
N HIS A 169 -34.81 -19.11 -6.51
CA HIS A 169 -35.67 -19.81 -7.47
C HIS A 169 -35.88 -21.30 -7.16
N LYS A 170 -34.80 -22.02 -6.83
CA LYS A 170 -34.87 -23.45 -6.48
C LYS A 170 -35.65 -23.68 -5.19
N LEU A 171 -35.40 -22.85 -4.14
CA LEU A 171 -36.10 -22.97 -2.86
C LEU A 171 -37.60 -22.69 -3.00
N ARG A 172 -38.00 -21.72 -3.83
CA ARG A 172 -39.44 -21.49 -4.19
C ARG A 172 -40.06 -22.69 -4.85
N LYS A 173 -39.38 -23.32 -5.82
CA LYS A 173 -39.86 -24.54 -6.47
C LYS A 173 -40.04 -25.71 -5.50
N LEU A 174 -39.28 -25.76 -4.42
CA LEU A 174 -39.40 -26.72 -3.34
C LEU A 174 -40.50 -26.37 -2.31
N GLY A 175 -41.24 -25.28 -2.51
CA GLY A 175 -42.33 -24.85 -1.64
C GLY A 175 -41.88 -24.18 -0.35
N VAL A 176 -40.60 -23.74 -0.26
CA VAL A 176 -40.08 -23.04 0.93
C VAL A 176 -40.71 -21.65 1.03
N PRO A 177 -41.30 -21.27 2.18
CA PRO A 177 -41.89 -19.93 2.36
C PRO A 177 -40.89 -18.82 2.16
N GLN A 178 -41.30 -17.70 1.50
CA GLN A 178 -40.44 -16.57 1.15
C GLN A 178 -39.66 -16.00 2.32
N GLY A 179 -40.27 -15.87 3.50
CA GLY A 179 -39.59 -15.36 4.70
C GLY A 179 -38.42 -16.25 5.15
N LYS A 180 -38.54 -17.59 4.99
CA LYS A 180 -37.45 -18.54 5.30
C LYS A 180 -36.34 -18.46 4.26
N ILE A 181 -36.70 -18.30 2.96
CA ILE A 181 -35.72 -18.12 1.89
C ILE A 181 -34.88 -16.87 2.13
N LYS A 182 -35.55 -15.75 2.43
CA LYS A 182 -34.84 -14.49 2.71
C LYS A 182 -33.86 -14.63 3.88
N LYS A 183 -34.33 -15.20 5.00
CA LYS A 183 -33.48 -15.43 6.18
C LYS A 183 -32.28 -16.33 5.86
N PHE A 184 -32.50 -17.41 5.12
CA PHE A 184 -31.42 -18.33 4.69
C PHE A 184 -30.35 -17.61 3.85
N LEU A 185 -30.77 -16.81 2.84
CA LEU A 185 -29.85 -16.08 1.96
C LEU A 185 -29.11 -14.91 2.64
N GLU A 186 -29.65 -14.39 3.74
CA GLU A 186 -29.00 -13.39 4.59
C GLU A 186 -27.95 -14.01 5.53
N GLU A 187 -28.27 -15.18 6.10
CA GLU A 187 -27.40 -15.87 7.08
C GLU A 187 -26.31 -16.73 6.43
N MET A 188 -26.65 -17.41 5.32
CA MET A 188 -25.72 -18.30 4.61
C MET A 188 -24.91 -17.56 3.55
N PRO A 189 -23.58 -17.48 3.65
CA PRO A 189 -22.76 -16.90 2.61
C PRO A 189 -22.83 -17.77 1.34
N MET A 190 -23.40 -17.22 0.28
CA MET A 190 -23.49 -17.92 -1.00
C MET A 190 -22.14 -18.00 -1.68
N PRO A 191 -21.74 -19.16 -2.21
CA PRO A 191 -20.47 -19.32 -2.89
C PRO A 191 -20.41 -18.45 -4.17
N THR A 192 -19.22 -17.94 -4.43
CA THR A 192 -18.86 -17.24 -5.66
C THR A 192 -17.44 -17.58 -6.03
N HIS A 193 -17.00 -17.24 -7.24
CA HIS A 193 -15.59 -17.37 -7.52
C HIS A 193 -14.79 -16.38 -6.65
N ASN A 194 -13.65 -16.84 -6.21
CA ASN A 194 -12.69 -16.07 -5.42
C ASN A 194 -11.29 -16.24 -6.00
N GLN A 195 -10.43 -15.30 -5.71
CA GLN A 195 -9.10 -15.23 -6.25
C GLN A 195 -8.17 -14.43 -5.32
N ARG A 196 -6.88 -14.47 -5.62
CA ARG A 196 -5.90 -13.59 -4.99
C ARG A 196 -6.11 -12.17 -5.49
N GLY A 197 -6.29 -11.26 -4.54
CA GLY A 197 -6.25 -9.82 -4.75
C GLY A 197 -4.91 -9.29 -4.28
N ILE A 198 -4.30 -8.43 -5.07
CA ILE A 198 -3.02 -7.78 -4.78
C ILE A 198 -3.30 -6.30 -4.58
N GLY A 199 -3.34 -5.88 -3.32
CA GLY A 199 -3.50 -4.48 -2.95
C GLY A 199 -2.14 -3.81 -2.74
N SER A 200 -2.02 -2.53 -3.09
CA SER A 200 -0.84 -1.74 -2.74
C SER A 200 -1.20 -0.29 -2.44
N ILE A 201 -0.48 0.28 -1.49
CA ILE A 201 -0.53 1.70 -1.15
C ILE A 201 0.90 2.23 -1.17
N LYS A 202 1.11 3.38 -1.83
CA LYS A 202 2.32 4.19 -1.76
C LYS A 202 1.95 5.59 -1.31
N ILE A 203 2.70 6.12 -0.34
CA ILE A 203 2.53 7.45 0.25
C ILE A 203 3.81 8.22 -0.06
N GLU A 204 3.71 9.34 -0.77
CA GLU A 204 4.84 10.15 -1.19
C GLU A 204 4.71 11.55 -0.60
N PHE A 205 5.68 11.90 0.23
CA PHE A 205 5.75 13.19 0.91
C PHE A 205 6.53 14.18 0.04
N ALA A 206 5.95 15.34 -0.24
CA ALA A 206 6.70 16.47 -0.73
C ALA A 206 7.61 17.04 0.37
N ASP A 207 8.73 17.64 -0.05
CA ASP A 207 9.66 18.26 0.90
C ASP A 207 9.02 19.50 1.53
N HIS A 208 8.73 19.41 2.81
CA HIS A 208 8.45 20.59 3.62
C HIS A 208 9.66 20.84 4.52
N ARG A 209 10.28 22.00 4.31
CA ARG A 209 11.36 22.52 5.16
C ARG A 209 10.91 22.49 6.61
N ASP A 210 11.64 21.78 7.46
CA ASP A 210 11.57 21.81 8.93
C ASP A 210 10.30 21.31 9.64
N GLY A 211 9.52 20.41 9.05
CA GLY A 211 8.38 19.77 9.72
C GLY A 211 8.72 18.37 10.25
N GLU A 212 8.43 18.10 11.53
CA GLU A 212 8.36 16.72 12.04
C GLU A 212 7.23 15.98 11.31
N TYR A 213 7.58 15.20 10.28
CA TYR A 213 6.61 14.28 9.69
C TYR A 213 6.18 13.25 10.74
N LYS A 214 4.88 13.14 10.96
CA LYS A 214 4.33 12.04 11.73
C LYS A 214 4.69 10.73 11.00
N ARG A 215 5.56 9.93 11.61
CA ARG A 215 6.01 8.67 11.02
C ARG A 215 4.83 7.77 10.72
N ILE A 216 4.75 7.30 9.49
CA ILE A 216 3.78 6.30 9.09
C ILE A 216 4.38 4.93 9.34
N SER A 217 3.69 4.10 10.12
CA SER A 217 4.10 2.73 10.34
C SER A 217 3.77 1.89 9.12
N ILE A 218 4.75 1.12 8.64
CA ILE A 218 4.58 0.18 7.52
C ILE A 218 3.52 -0.88 7.86
N GLU A 219 3.46 -1.31 9.13
CA GLU A 219 2.45 -2.24 9.62
C GLU A 219 1.03 -1.66 9.46
N SER A 220 0.88 -0.35 9.70
CA SER A 220 -0.43 0.30 9.51
C SER A 220 -0.84 0.33 8.04
N ILE A 221 0.09 0.52 7.11
CA ILE A 221 -0.19 0.45 5.66
C ILE A 221 -0.62 -0.98 5.28
N ILE A 222 0.10 -1.99 5.77
CA ILE A 222 -0.22 -3.40 5.55
C ILE A 222 -1.62 -3.73 6.07
N ASP A 223 -1.93 -3.34 7.31
CA ASP A 223 -3.24 -3.57 7.94
C ASP A 223 -4.38 -2.91 7.15
N ILE A 224 -4.19 -1.68 6.65
CA ILE A 224 -5.17 -1.00 5.81
C ILE A 224 -5.46 -1.81 4.54
N ILE A 225 -4.42 -2.29 3.87
CA ILE A 225 -4.58 -3.05 2.63
C ILE A 225 -5.31 -4.37 2.89
N GLU A 226 -4.89 -5.15 3.90
CA GLU A 226 -5.52 -6.41 4.27
C GLU A 226 -7.00 -6.26 4.58
N GLN A 227 -7.36 -5.30 5.42
CA GLN A 227 -8.74 -5.04 5.84
C GLN A 227 -9.63 -4.48 4.71
N SER A 228 -9.03 -4.08 3.61
CA SER A 228 -9.76 -3.50 2.48
C SER A 228 -10.22 -4.53 1.44
N MET A 229 -9.74 -5.77 1.52
CA MET A 229 -10.17 -6.89 0.66
C MET A 229 -11.28 -7.73 1.31
N SER A 230 -11.70 -8.80 0.66
CA SER A 230 -12.81 -9.63 1.17
C SER A 230 -12.43 -10.39 2.44
N CYS A 231 -11.22 -10.93 2.49
CA CYS A 231 -10.64 -11.59 3.68
C CYS A 231 -9.12 -11.60 3.58
N GLN A 232 -8.45 -11.63 4.73
CA GLN A 232 -7.01 -11.87 4.83
C GLN A 232 -6.67 -13.30 4.42
N MET A 233 -5.41 -13.51 4.01
CA MET A 233 -4.80 -14.84 3.85
C MET A 233 -3.88 -15.11 5.03
N PHE A 234 -3.66 -16.39 5.33
CA PHE A 234 -2.84 -16.83 6.46
C PHE A 234 -1.99 -18.03 6.05
N GLU A 235 -0.72 -18.05 6.48
CA GLU A 235 0.18 -19.19 6.27
C GLU A 235 -0.24 -20.44 7.03
N LEU A 236 -0.89 -20.27 8.18
CA LEU A 236 -1.30 -21.39 9.04
C LEU A 236 -2.79 -21.31 9.38
N LEU A 237 -3.55 -22.28 8.89
CA LEU A 237 -4.98 -22.45 9.19
C LEU A 237 -5.26 -23.87 9.70
N LYS A 238 -6.19 -23.98 10.64
CA LYS A 238 -6.87 -25.23 11.02
C LYS A 238 -8.28 -25.22 10.41
N ARG A 239 -9.00 -26.33 10.44
CA ARG A 239 -10.34 -26.45 9.81
C ARG A 239 -11.33 -25.37 10.24
N GLN A 240 -11.29 -24.93 11.50
CA GLN A 240 -12.13 -23.85 12.01
C GLN A 240 -11.72 -22.49 11.44
N ASP A 241 -10.41 -22.28 11.23
CA ASP A 241 -9.89 -21.08 10.60
C ASP A 241 -10.25 -21.05 9.12
N GLU A 242 -10.20 -22.21 8.40
CA GLU A 242 -10.62 -22.32 7.00
C GLU A 242 -12.12 -21.99 6.83
N GLU A 243 -12.97 -22.52 7.70
CA GLU A 243 -14.41 -22.18 7.73
C GLU A 243 -14.61 -20.66 7.88
N TYR A 244 -13.90 -20.05 8.85
CA TYR A 244 -13.97 -18.59 9.07
C TYR A 244 -13.54 -17.82 7.84
N VAL A 245 -12.41 -18.16 7.23
CA VAL A 245 -11.85 -17.46 6.06
C VAL A 245 -12.83 -17.54 4.88
N VAL A 246 -13.33 -18.74 4.56
CA VAL A 246 -14.29 -18.95 3.47
C VAL A 246 -15.59 -18.20 3.75
N SER A 247 -16.14 -18.34 4.95
CA SER A 247 -17.38 -17.66 5.34
C SER A 247 -17.22 -16.13 5.29
N SER A 248 -16.13 -15.60 5.83
CA SER A 248 -15.85 -14.16 5.86
C SER A 248 -15.67 -13.57 4.46
N ALA A 249 -14.91 -14.24 3.59
CA ALA A 249 -14.70 -13.80 2.22
C ALA A 249 -16.02 -13.71 1.43
N HIS A 250 -16.89 -14.72 1.56
CA HIS A 250 -18.17 -14.75 0.87
C HIS A 250 -19.27 -13.89 1.53
N LYS A 251 -19.10 -13.49 2.80
CA LYS A 251 -19.93 -12.47 3.44
C LYS A 251 -19.56 -11.04 3.08
N ASN A 252 -18.33 -10.84 2.58
CA ASN A 252 -17.78 -9.54 2.24
C ASN A 252 -17.23 -9.50 0.80
N PRO A 253 -18.05 -9.85 -0.23
CA PRO A 253 -17.59 -9.81 -1.60
C PRO A 253 -17.26 -8.38 -2.01
N LYS A 254 -16.17 -8.19 -2.78
CA LYS A 254 -15.70 -6.87 -3.23
C LYS A 254 -15.16 -6.92 -4.64
N PHE A 255 -15.51 -5.92 -5.43
CA PHE A 255 -14.85 -5.60 -6.69
C PHE A 255 -13.48 -4.94 -6.44
N VAL A 256 -12.61 -4.89 -7.46
CA VAL A 256 -11.32 -4.18 -7.38
C VAL A 256 -11.52 -2.71 -7.00
N GLU A 257 -12.59 -2.08 -7.52
CA GLU A 257 -12.98 -0.69 -7.22
C GLU A 257 -13.35 -0.51 -5.75
N ASP A 258 -14.04 -1.49 -5.16
CA ASP A 258 -14.45 -1.43 -3.75
C ASP A 258 -13.24 -1.58 -2.82
N CYS A 259 -12.25 -2.40 -3.21
CA CYS A 259 -10.99 -2.51 -2.50
C CYS A 259 -10.25 -1.17 -2.48
N VAL A 260 -10.08 -0.52 -3.64
CA VAL A 260 -9.42 0.80 -3.75
C VAL A 260 -10.16 1.86 -2.94
N ARG A 261 -11.49 1.92 -3.03
CA ARG A 261 -12.30 2.87 -2.24
C ARG A 261 -12.19 2.62 -0.74
N THR A 262 -12.14 1.35 -0.33
CA THR A 262 -12.01 0.98 1.09
C THR A 262 -10.60 1.31 1.61
N MET A 263 -9.54 1.07 0.82
CA MET A 263 -8.17 1.48 1.17
C MET A 263 -8.10 2.99 1.37
N ALA A 264 -8.67 3.78 0.45
CA ALA A 264 -8.71 5.23 0.57
C ALA A 264 -9.45 5.71 1.83
N LEU A 265 -10.61 5.12 2.13
CA LEU A 265 -11.38 5.41 3.35
C LEU A 265 -10.57 5.09 4.61
N ASN A 266 -10.02 3.88 4.69
CA ASN A 266 -9.26 3.42 5.85
C ASN A 266 -7.99 4.27 6.07
N LEU A 267 -7.32 4.69 4.98
CA LEU A 267 -6.14 5.54 5.03
C LEU A 267 -6.47 6.92 5.60
N VAL A 268 -7.54 7.57 5.12
CA VAL A 268 -7.99 8.87 5.63
C VAL A 268 -8.38 8.79 7.11
N GLN A 269 -9.04 7.72 7.53
CA GLN A 269 -9.42 7.50 8.92
C GLN A 269 -8.21 7.22 9.84
N LYS A 270 -7.23 6.47 9.34
CA LYS A 270 -6.04 6.07 10.11
C LYS A 270 -5.07 7.23 10.30
N PHE A 271 -4.93 8.10 9.30
CA PHE A 271 -3.95 9.18 9.27
C PHE A 271 -4.61 10.55 9.07
N PRO A 272 -5.53 10.99 9.95
CA PRO A 272 -6.33 12.21 9.73
C PRO A 272 -5.48 13.49 9.64
N ASP A 273 -4.28 13.47 10.24
CA ASP A 273 -3.35 14.60 10.31
C ASP A 273 -2.26 14.56 9.23
N LEU A 274 -2.37 13.68 8.23
CA LEU A 274 -1.45 13.65 7.11
C LEU A 274 -1.61 14.94 6.28
N ASP A 275 -0.49 15.45 5.79
CA ASP A 275 -0.46 16.67 4.98
C ASP A 275 -1.31 16.51 3.70
N ASP A 276 -2.15 17.50 3.43
CA ASP A 276 -3.08 17.51 2.30
C ASP A 276 -2.37 17.43 0.93
N GLU A 277 -1.10 17.88 0.82
CA GLU A 277 -0.28 17.81 -0.39
C GLU A 277 0.41 16.45 -0.61
N THR A 278 0.34 15.54 0.39
CA THR A 278 0.90 14.19 0.27
C THR A 278 0.25 13.43 -0.86
N THR A 279 1.05 12.91 -1.80
CA THR A 279 0.54 12.10 -2.92
C THR A 279 0.30 10.67 -2.46
N ILE A 280 -0.87 10.16 -2.75
CA ILE A 280 -1.29 8.80 -2.41
C ILE A 280 -1.57 8.03 -3.71
N THR A 281 -0.89 6.89 -3.89
CA THR A 281 -1.19 5.93 -4.96
C THR A 281 -1.75 4.66 -4.35
N ILE A 282 -2.96 4.28 -4.72
CA ILE A 282 -3.65 3.07 -4.28
C ILE A 282 -3.97 2.22 -5.51
N LYS A 283 -3.61 0.93 -5.47
CA LYS A 283 -3.88 -0.03 -6.57
C LYS A 283 -4.46 -1.32 -6.04
N GLN A 284 -5.31 -1.93 -6.83
CA GLN A 284 -5.79 -3.29 -6.64
C GLN A 284 -5.73 -4.05 -7.96
N VAL A 285 -5.16 -5.24 -7.92
CA VAL A 285 -5.17 -6.22 -9.01
C VAL A 285 -5.82 -7.50 -8.50
N ASN A 286 -6.82 -8.01 -9.17
CA ASN A 286 -7.35 -9.34 -8.89
C ASN A 286 -6.89 -10.32 -9.97
N GLU A 287 -6.26 -11.41 -9.56
CA GLU A 287 -5.90 -12.53 -10.43
C GLU A 287 -7.13 -13.40 -10.67
N GLU A 288 -7.97 -12.99 -11.63
CA GLU A 288 -9.29 -13.57 -11.84
C GLU A 288 -9.26 -15.08 -12.09
N SER A 289 -10.04 -15.85 -11.30
CA SER A 289 -10.03 -17.31 -11.36
C SER A 289 -10.83 -17.91 -12.52
N ILE A 290 -11.82 -17.18 -13.06
CA ILE A 290 -12.67 -17.63 -14.16
C ILE A 290 -12.39 -16.91 -15.49
N HIS A 291 -11.48 -15.92 -15.50
CA HIS A 291 -11.07 -15.15 -16.66
C HIS A 291 -9.57 -15.32 -16.92
N ARG A 292 -9.13 -15.12 -18.18
CA ARG A 292 -7.71 -15.16 -18.55
C ARG A 292 -6.98 -13.84 -18.30
N HIS A 293 -7.70 -12.78 -18.03
CA HIS A 293 -7.17 -11.45 -17.70
C HIS A 293 -7.37 -11.14 -16.22
N ASN A 294 -6.59 -10.23 -15.71
CA ASN A 294 -6.75 -9.69 -14.37
C ASN A 294 -7.65 -8.47 -14.39
N ALA A 295 -8.38 -8.24 -13.30
CA ALA A 295 -9.06 -6.97 -13.06
C ALA A 295 -8.12 -6.00 -12.37
N PHE A 296 -8.26 -4.69 -12.68
CA PHE A 296 -7.37 -3.64 -12.17
C PHE A 296 -8.17 -2.38 -11.82
N ALA A 297 -7.81 -1.77 -10.67
CA ALA A 297 -8.27 -0.44 -10.30
C ALA A 297 -7.13 0.35 -9.65
N GLU A 298 -7.09 1.66 -9.91
CA GLU A 298 -6.08 2.57 -9.35
C GLU A 298 -6.72 3.92 -9.00
N ARG A 299 -6.23 4.53 -7.93
CA ARG A 299 -6.47 5.94 -7.59
C ARG A 299 -5.15 6.60 -7.23
N ILE A 300 -4.82 7.68 -7.96
CA ILE A 300 -3.74 8.59 -7.62
C ILE A 300 -4.38 9.93 -7.28
N ALA A 301 -4.08 10.47 -6.11
CA ALA A 301 -4.64 11.73 -5.62
C ALA A 301 -3.76 12.33 -4.54
N THR A 302 -3.95 13.60 -4.23
CA THR A 302 -3.45 14.15 -2.98
C THR A 302 -4.28 13.67 -1.80
N PHE A 303 -3.71 13.66 -0.61
CA PHE A 303 -4.44 13.28 0.60
C PHE A 303 -5.63 14.22 0.86
N GLY A 304 -5.46 15.52 0.59
CA GLY A 304 -6.53 16.51 0.72
C GLY A 304 -7.72 16.25 -0.21
N GLU A 305 -7.47 15.74 -1.44
CA GLU A 305 -8.54 15.31 -2.34
C GLU A 305 -9.30 14.10 -1.79
N LEU A 306 -8.58 13.06 -1.33
CA LEU A 306 -9.19 11.87 -0.73
C LEU A 306 -10.03 12.22 0.51
N LYS A 307 -9.51 13.09 1.37
CA LYS A 307 -10.18 13.58 2.58
C LYS A 307 -11.49 14.31 2.26
N LYS A 308 -11.50 15.15 1.22
CA LYS A 308 -12.72 15.83 0.74
C LYS A 308 -13.75 14.84 0.20
N GLU A 309 -13.32 13.87 -0.62
CA GLU A 309 -14.21 12.85 -1.19
C GLU A 309 -14.83 11.95 -0.12
N VAL A 310 -14.04 11.52 0.87
CA VAL A 310 -14.49 10.68 1.99
C VAL A 310 -15.48 11.46 2.89
N ASN A 311 -15.15 12.69 3.28
CA ASN A 311 -15.99 13.52 4.15
C ASN A 311 -17.26 14.00 3.43
N GLY A 312 -17.19 14.31 2.14
CA GLY A 312 -18.36 14.68 1.33
C GLY A 312 -19.42 13.57 1.27
N LYS A 313 -18.98 12.29 1.24
CA LYS A 313 -19.89 11.12 1.32
C LYS A 313 -20.48 10.93 2.70
N ALA A 314 -19.75 11.23 3.77
CA ALA A 314 -20.27 11.17 5.14
C ALA A 314 -21.40 12.18 5.34
N LEU A 315 -21.25 13.40 4.83
CA LEU A 315 -22.28 14.45 4.88
C LEU A 315 -23.53 14.08 4.06
N SER A 316 -23.39 13.42 2.92
CA SER A 316 -24.52 12.97 2.09
C SER A 316 -25.29 11.81 2.72
N LYS A 317 -24.62 10.86 3.38
CA LYS A 317 -25.26 9.78 4.14
C LYS A 317 -26.02 10.31 5.36
N SER A 318 -25.40 11.18 6.15
CA SER A 318 -26.05 11.77 7.32
C SER A 318 -27.28 12.61 6.95
N LYS A 319 -27.26 13.33 5.83
CA LYS A 319 -28.42 14.06 5.29
C LYS A 319 -29.53 13.10 4.80
N ALA A 320 -29.16 11.99 4.17
CA ALA A 320 -30.12 10.97 3.70
C ALA A 320 -30.79 10.22 4.88
N ASP A 321 -30.02 9.91 5.93
CA ASP A 321 -30.53 9.26 7.13
C ASP A 321 -31.37 10.22 7.98
N ALA A 322 -31.01 11.49 8.04
CA ALA A 322 -31.83 12.54 8.66
C ALA A 322 -33.15 12.75 7.90
N ALA A 323 -33.13 12.74 6.57
CA ALA A 323 -34.34 12.84 5.73
C ALA A 323 -35.25 11.62 5.90
N LYS A 324 -34.71 10.40 5.98
CA LYS A 324 -35.49 9.18 6.26
C LYS A 324 -36.10 9.21 7.67
N SER A 325 -35.38 9.69 8.68
CA SER A 325 -35.86 9.87 10.06
C SER A 325 -36.99 10.89 10.14
N MET A 326 -36.92 11.99 9.37
CA MET A 326 -38.01 12.98 9.28
C MET A 326 -39.24 12.44 8.56
N ALA A 327 -39.07 11.66 7.50
CA ALA A 327 -40.18 11.06 6.78
C ALA A 327 -40.94 10.02 7.60
N VAL A 328 -40.27 9.27 8.47
CA VAL A 328 -40.91 8.33 9.41
C VAL A 328 -41.69 9.06 10.49
N LYS A 329 -41.19 10.21 11.00
CA LYS A 329 -41.89 11.03 12.01
C LYS A 329 -43.13 11.75 11.46
N THR A 330 -43.15 12.11 10.19
CA THR A 330 -44.28 12.74 9.52
C THR A 330 -45.37 11.74 9.11
N GLY A 331 -45.00 10.49 8.80
CA GLY A 331 -45.94 9.41 8.49
C GLY A 331 -46.80 8.97 9.68
N HIS A 332 -46.27 9.04 10.91
CA HIS A 332 -47.02 8.69 12.15
C HIS A 332 -48.00 9.75 12.64
N LYS A 333 -47.95 10.99 12.14
CA LYS A 333 -48.91 12.03 12.48
C LYS A 333 -50.18 12.05 11.62
N LYS A 334 -50.16 11.37 10.44
CA LYS A 334 -51.33 11.27 9.56
C LYS A 334 -52.23 10.06 9.79
N ALA A 335 -51.88 9.16 10.72
CA ALA A 335 -52.66 7.97 11.05
C ALA A 335 -53.46 8.12 12.37
N LYS A 336 -53.58 9.33 12.91
CA LYS A 336 -54.36 9.66 14.12
C LYS A 336 -55.14 10.97 13.96
N ALA A 337 -55.81 11.14 12.83
CA ALA A 337 -56.82 12.15 12.63
C ALA A 337 -58.02 11.51 11.95
#